data_83ba792ce2945aad4c9872d9ddda54cb
#
_entry.id   83ba792ce2945aad4c9872d9ddda54cb
#
_cell.length_a   1.000
_cell.length_b   1.000
_cell.length_c   1.000
_cell.angle_alpha   90.00
_cell.angle_beta   90.00
_cell.angle_gamma   90.00
#
_symmetry.space_group_name_H-M   'P 1'
#
loop_
_entity.id
_entity.type
_entity.pdbx_description
1 polymer ?
#
loop_
_entity_poly.entity_id
_entity_poly.type
_entity_poly.pdbx_seq_one_letter_code
_entity_poly.pdbx_strand_id
1 'polypeptide(L)'
;MLFKKVDLENNIHDVRVHADRILDIAPELVAEEGETVIHANGGALLPGLHDHHIHMNATAAALNSLSCGPPDVASEQELADALNKAAAQFPLQWVRGVGYYPFKGNEEHNIIDCDWLDKNGPDCPVRIQHRSGRLWIFNTKGLDALNMKGALLSDDIHRTGHIYDTDAF
;
A
#
# COMPACT_ATOMS: atom_id res chain seq x y z
N MET A 1 -2.12 -24.72 -26.43
CA MET A 1 -0.94 -23.85 -26.29
C MET A 1 0.25 -24.67 -25.80
N LEU A 2 1.39 -24.56 -26.44
CA LEU A 2 2.59 -25.31 -26.10
C LEU A 2 3.70 -24.34 -25.65
N PHE A 3 4.15 -24.50 -24.41
CA PHE A 3 5.34 -23.84 -23.89
C PHE A 3 6.54 -24.75 -24.14
N LYS A 4 7.54 -24.26 -24.85
CA LYS A 4 8.77 -25.01 -25.18
C LYS A 4 9.94 -24.54 -24.33
N LYS A 5 10.72 -25.51 -23.86
CA LYS A 5 11.97 -25.27 -23.09
C LYS A 5 11.72 -24.43 -21.84
N VAL A 6 10.72 -24.79 -21.04
CA VAL A 6 10.51 -24.23 -19.70
C VAL A 6 11.36 -24.97 -18.68
N ASP A 7 11.84 -24.24 -17.67
CA ASP A 7 12.46 -24.83 -16.50
C ASP A 7 11.39 -25.20 -15.47
N LEU A 8 11.27 -26.49 -15.17
CA LEU A 8 10.48 -27.05 -14.09
C LEU A 8 11.42 -27.69 -13.06
N GLU A 9 11.61 -27.06 -11.93
CA GLU A 9 12.45 -27.57 -10.83
C GLU A 9 13.86 -27.97 -11.28
N ASN A 10 14.53 -27.10 -12.05
CA ASN A 10 15.85 -27.29 -12.67
C ASN A 10 15.90 -28.36 -13.79
N ASN A 11 14.76 -28.70 -14.36
CA ASN A 11 14.69 -29.60 -15.51
C ASN A 11 13.98 -28.93 -16.67
N ILE A 12 14.57 -28.99 -17.86
CA ILE A 12 13.99 -28.41 -19.08
C ILE A 12 12.98 -29.35 -19.69
N HIS A 13 11.75 -28.88 -19.82
CA HIS A 13 10.63 -29.60 -20.40
C HIS A 13 9.83 -28.74 -21.38
N ASP A 14 9.03 -29.38 -22.20
CA ASP A 14 7.94 -28.74 -22.91
C ASP A 14 6.62 -29.04 -22.15
N VAL A 15 5.70 -28.06 -22.12
CA VAL A 15 4.44 -28.15 -21.39
C VAL A 15 3.29 -27.75 -22.30
N ARG A 16 2.34 -28.66 -22.50
CA ARG A 16 1.10 -28.36 -23.24
C ARG A 16 -0.04 -28.03 -22.28
N VAL A 17 -0.70 -26.92 -22.54
CA VAL A 17 -1.86 -26.44 -21.75
C VAL A 17 -3.06 -26.27 -22.66
N HIS A 18 -4.23 -26.74 -22.21
CA HIS A 18 -5.50 -26.50 -22.85
C HIS A 18 -6.53 -26.03 -21.81
N ALA A 19 -7.16 -24.89 -22.09
CA ALA A 19 -8.07 -24.23 -21.17
C ALA A 19 -7.40 -24.01 -19.79
N ASP A 20 -7.89 -24.65 -18.75
CA ASP A 20 -7.45 -24.54 -17.35
C ASP A 20 -6.57 -25.72 -16.89
N ARG A 21 -6.09 -26.56 -17.83
CA ARG A 21 -5.37 -27.79 -17.48
C ARG A 21 -4.05 -27.94 -18.22
N ILE A 22 -3.06 -28.46 -17.53
CA ILE A 22 -1.86 -29.02 -18.12
C ILE A 22 -2.23 -30.39 -18.68
N LEU A 23 -2.04 -30.58 -20.00
CA LEU A 23 -2.33 -31.86 -20.67
C LEU A 23 -1.14 -32.77 -20.71
N ASP A 24 0.06 -32.19 -20.93
CA ASP A 24 1.26 -32.99 -21.14
C ASP A 24 2.51 -32.25 -20.68
N ILE A 25 3.46 -32.98 -20.11
CA ILE A 25 4.80 -32.51 -19.75
C ILE A 25 5.80 -33.55 -20.23
N ALA A 26 6.69 -33.18 -21.13
CA ALA A 26 7.73 -34.07 -21.63
C ALA A 26 9.02 -33.30 -21.98
N PRO A 27 10.15 -33.97 -22.08
CA PRO A 27 11.40 -33.34 -22.50
C PRO A 27 11.31 -32.65 -23.87
N GLU A 28 10.44 -33.20 -24.76
CA GLU A 28 10.13 -32.62 -26.06
C GLU A 28 8.72 -32.99 -26.50
N LEU A 29 7.95 -31.99 -26.96
CA LEU A 29 6.61 -32.14 -27.51
C LEU A 29 6.59 -31.56 -28.94
N VAL A 30 5.93 -32.23 -29.86
CA VAL A 30 5.69 -31.71 -31.20
C VAL A 30 4.46 -30.81 -31.17
N ALA A 31 4.57 -29.62 -31.76
CA ALA A 31 3.43 -28.71 -31.88
C ALA A 31 2.33 -29.32 -32.78
N GLU A 32 1.09 -29.16 -32.40
CA GLU A 32 -0.08 -29.57 -33.18
C GLU A 32 -0.47 -28.48 -34.19
N GLU A 33 -1.21 -28.87 -35.23
CA GLU A 33 -1.67 -27.91 -36.24
C GLU A 33 -2.55 -26.83 -35.60
N GLY A 34 -2.16 -25.54 -35.79
CA GLY A 34 -2.87 -24.40 -35.22
C GLY A 34 -2.59 -24.14 -33.74
N GLU A 35 -1.68 -24.90 -33.10
CA GLU A 35 -1.31 -24.68 -31.71
C GLU A 35 -0.40 -23.45 -31.54
N THR A 36 -0.75 -22.57 -30.62
CA THR A 36 0.13 -21.46 -30.24
C THR A 36 1.34 -21.98 -29.50
N VAL A 37 2.56 -21.68 -30.01
CA VAL A 37 3.83 -22.08 -29.41
C VAL A 37 4.52 -20.88 -28.77
N ILE A 38 4.94 -21.04 -27.52
CA ILE A 38 5.70 -20.03 -26.75
C ILE A 38 7.05 -20.64 -26.39
N HIS A 39 8.15 -20.01 -26.82
CA HIS A 39 9.50 -20.42 -26.46
C HIS A 39 9.95 -19.72 -25.18
N ALA A 40 10.05 -20.47 -24.08
CA ALA A 40 10.46 -19.95 -22.77
C ALA A 40 11.98 -19.79 -22.64
N ASN A 41 12.78 -20.43 -23.52
CA ASN A 41 14.25 -20.33 -23.53
C ASN A 41 14.90 -20.61 -22.17
N GLY A 42 14.41 -21.58 -21.43
CA GLY A 42 14.88 -21.90 -20.09
C GLY A 42 14.26 -21.05 -18.97
N GLY A 43 13.26 -20.23 -19.29
CA GLY A 43 12.50 -19.49 -18.27
C GLY A 43 11.73 -20.43 -17.35
N ALA A 44 11.70 -20.12 -16.05
CA ALA A 44 11.00 -20.92 -15.06
C ALA A 44 9.47 -20.89 -15.28
N LEU A 45 8.84 -22.05 -15.25
CA LEU A 45 7.38 -22.17 -15.16
C LEU A 45 7.00 -22.41 -13.70
N LEU A 46 6.29 -21.44 -13.13
CA LEU A 46 5.85 -21.48 -11.73
C LEU A 46 4.35 -21.55 -11.66
N PRO A 47 3.78 -22.13 -10.60
CA PRO A 47 2.35 -21.95 -10.29
C PRO A 47 2.02 -20.46 -10.20
N GLY A 48 0.80 -20.09 -10.60
CA GLY A 48 0.31 -18.73 -10.44
C GLY A 48 0.45 -18.26 -8.99
N LEU A 49 0.90 -17.02 -8.82
CA LEU A 49 1.03 -16.43 -7.49
C LEU A 49 -0.35 -16.38 -6.83
N HIS A 50 -0.44 -16.91 -5.63
CA HIS A 50 -1.63 -16.87 -4.81
C HIS A 50 -1.26 -16.33 -3.42
N ASP A 51 -1.76 -15.14 -3.11
CA ASP A 51 -1.60 -14.57 -1.77
C ASP A 51 -2.67 -15.15 -0.84
N HIS A 52 -2.24 -15.98 0.10
CA HIS A 52 -3.10 -16.62 1.09
C HIS A 52 -3.45 -15.71 2.26
N HIS A 53 -2.80 -14.55 2.38
CA HIS A 53 -2.99 -13.61 3.48
C HIS A 53 -2.97 -12.17 2.98
N ILE A 54 -4.05 -11.73 2.34
CA ILE A 54 -4.20 -10.36 1.85
C ILE A 54 -5.25 -9.60 2.65
N HIS A 55 -4.89 -8.42 3.14
CA HIS A 55 -5.80 -7.46 3.74
C HIS A 55 -6.44 -6.59 2.64
N MET A 56 -7.37 -7.14 1.87
CA MET A 56 -7.97 -6.48 0.69
C MET A 56 -8.51 -5.07 0.99
N ASN A 57 -9.24 -4.90 2.09
CA ASN A 57 -9.80 -3.59 2.46
C ASN A 57 -8.70 -2.57 2.79
N ALA A 58 -7.64 -3.00 3.50
CA ALA A 58 -6.50 -2.13 3.82
C ALA A 58 -5.72 -1.78 2.54
N THR A 59 -5.51 -2.73 1.64
CA THR A 59 -4.87 -2.51 0.34
C THR A 59 -5.68 -1.53 -0.52
N ALA A 60 -6.99 -1.73 -0.63
CA ALA A 60 -7.86 -0.83 -1.37
C ALA A 60 -7.88 0.58 -0.76
N ALA A 61 -7.88 0.68 0.58
CA ALA A 61 -7.79 1.96 1.26
C ALA A 61 -6.44 2.66 1.00
N ALA A 62 -5.33 1.91 1.01
CA ALA A 62 -3.99 2.45 0.72
C ALA A 62 -3.88 2.96 -0.72
N LEU A 63 -4.42 2.23 -1.70
CA LEU A 63 -4.44 2.65 -3.12
C LEU A 63 -5.24 3.96 -3.36
N ASN A 64 -6.19 4.28 -2.47
CA ASN A 64 -6.99 5.50 -2.52
C ASN A 64 -6.51 6.55 -1.50
N SER A 65 -5.33 6.38 -0.92
CA SER A 65 -4.73 7.29 0.04
C SER A 65 -3.51 7.99 -0.55
N LEU A 66 -3.18 9.17 0.00
CA LEU A 66 -2.00 9.92 -0.38
C LEU A 66 -0.74 9.20 0.14
N SER A 67 0.26 9.02 -0.71
CA SER A 67 1.60 8.62 -0.26
C SER A 67 2.24 9.75 0.54
N CYS A 68 2.66 9.47 1.78
CA CYS A 68 3.22 10.46 2.72
C CYS A 68 4.68 10.18 3.10
N GLY A 69 5.36 9.34 2.35
CA GLY A 69 6.76 9.00 2.58
C GLY A 69 7.54 8.71 1.31
N PRO A 70 8.85 8.43 1.43
CA PRO A 70 9.69 8.09 0.30
C PRO A 70 9.17 6.89 -0.50
N PRO A 71 9.32 6.88 -1.85
CA PRO A 71 10.05 7.88 -2.65
C PRO A 71 9.24 9.13 -3.03
N ASP A 72 7.93 9.16 -2.80
CA ASP A 72 7.03 10.20 -3.33
C ASP A 72 7.13 11.51 -2.56
N VAL A 73 7.41 11.43 -1.26
CA VAL A 73 7.55 12.56 -0.34
C VAL A 73 8.81 12.36 0.49
N ALA A 74 9.76 13.29 0.41
CA ALA A 74 11.08 13.19 1.03
C ALA A 74 11.37 14.27 2.07
N SER A 75 10.44 15.22 2.29
CA SER A 75 10.57 16.32 3.24
C SER A 75 9.23 16.75 3.83
N GLU A 76 9.27 17.48 4.97
CA GLU A 76 8.07 18.04 5.59
C GLU A 76 7.37 19.05 4.66
N GLN A 77 8.13 19.84 3.90
CA GLN A 77 7.55 20.79 2.94
C GLN A 77 6.79 20.07 1.83
N GLU A 78 7.38 19.01 1.27
CA GLU A 78 6.70 18.18 0.24
C GLU A 78 5.45 17.51 0.81
N LEU A 79 5.49 17.08 2.08
CA LEU A 79 4.32 16.52 2.75
C LEU A 79 3.21 17.55 2.88
N ALA A 80 3.51 18.76 3.34
CA ALA A 80 2.54 19.85 3.45
C ALA A 80 1.91 20.17 2.08
N ASP A 81 2.73 20.30 1.04
CA ASP A 81 2.27 20.58 -0.32
C ASP A 81 1.37 19.47 -0.85
N ALA A 82 1.74 18.21 -0.62
CA ALA A 82 0.96 17.04 -1.05
C ALA A 82 -0.41 16.97 -0.34
N LEU A 83 -0.45 17.22 0.98
CA LEU A 83 -1.70 17.26 1.77
C LEU A 83 -2.64 18.36 1.28
N ASN A 84 -2.13 19.58 1.08
CA ASN A 84 -2.91 20.71 0.59
C ASN A 84 -3.42 20.50 -0.82
N LYS A 85 -2.61 19.92 -1.71
CA LYS A 85 -3.00 19.54 -3.07
C LYS A 85 -4.11 18.49 -3.07
N ALA A 86 -4.02 17.47 -2.22
CA ALA A 86 -5.04 16.44 -2.11
C ALA A 86 -6.37 17.02 -1.63
N ALA A 87 -6.37 17.90 -0.64
CA ALA A 87 -7.56 18.57 -0.15
C ALA A 87 -8.23 19.45 -1.20
N ALA A 88 -7.44 20.13 -2.06
CA ALA A 88 -7.97 20.93 -3.14
C ALA A 88 -8.70 20.11 -4.22
N GLN A 89 -8.30 18.86 -4.43
CA GLN A 89 -8.96 17.97 -5.38
C GLN A 89 -10.30 17.42 -4.86
N PHE A 90 -10.42 17.24 -3.55
CA PHE A 90 -11.60 16.66 -2.89
C PHE A 90 -12.05 17.52 -1.71
N PRO A 91 -12.63 18.72 -1.96
CA PRO A 91 -13.08 19.61 -0.90
C PRO A 91 -14.09 18.92 0.02
N LEU A 92 -14.00 19.19 1.33
CA LEU A 92 -14.89 18.67 2.38
C LEU A 92 -14.76 17.16 2.68
N GLN A 93 -13.78 16.48 2.14
CA GLN A 93 -13.48 15.08 2.47
C GLN A 93 -12.27 14.96 3.39
N TRP A 94 -12.14 13.80 4.04
CA TRP A 94 -10.93 13.44 4.76
C TRP A 94 -9.74 13.35 3.81
N VAL A 95 -8.63 13.99 4.19
CA VAL A 95 -7.33 13.65 3.59
C VAL A 95 -6.76 12.46 4.34
N ARG A 96 -6.55 11.36 3.61
CA ARG A 96 -5.99 10.12 4.15
C ARG A 96 -4.61 9.91 3.57
N GLY A 97 -3.61 9.89 4.45
CA GLY A 97 -2.22 9.61 4.10
C GLY A 97 -1.78 8.23 4.61
N VAL A 98 -0.85 7.61 3.90
CA VAL A 98 -0.22 6.34 4.28
C VAL A 98 1.27 6.38 4.04
N GLY A 99 2.02 5.50 4.70
CA GLY A 99 3.44 5.32 4.43
C GLY A 99 4.34 6.38 5.05
N TYR A 100 3.83 7.24 5.93
CA TYR A 100 4.63 8.26 6.60
C TYR A 100 5.77 7.63 7.41
N TYR A 101 6.93 8.26 7.30
CA TYR A 101 8.10 7.98 8.12
C TYR A 101 8.86 9.30 8.36
N PRO A 102 9.44 9.52 9.55
CA PRO A 102 10.22 10.72 9.81
C PRO A 102 11.32 10.93 8.76
N PHE A 103 11.45 12.14 8.24
CA PHE A 103 12.43 12.46 7.22
C PHE A 103 13.84 12.52 7.79
N LYS A 104 14.87 12.25 6.95
CA LYS A 104 16.27 12.26 7.38
C LYS A 104 16.65 13.58 8.08
N GLY A 105 17.27 13.48 9.24
CA GLY A 105 17.61 14.60 10.10
C GLY A 105 16.67 14.79 11.28
N ASN A 106 15.49 14.12 11.28
CA ASN A 106 14.50 14.18 12.36
C ASN A 106 14.27 12.80 13.01
N GLU A 107 15.19 11.85 12.83
CA GLU A 107 14.97 10.41 13.05
C GLU A 107 14.70 10.00 14.51
N GLU A 108 15.04 10.79 15.50
CA GLU A 108 14.91 10.35 16.90
C GLU A 108 13.78 11.02 17.72
N HIS A 109 13.26 12.18 17.31
CA HIS A 109 12.32 12.91 18.18
C HIS A 109 11.20 13.72 17.49
N ASN A 110 11.11 13.75 16.14
CA ASN A 110 10.11 14.58 15.45
C ASN A 110 9.22 13.78 14.49
N ILE A 111 8.41 12.92 15.04
CA ILE A 111 7.16 12.53 14.35
C ILE A 111 6.29 13.78 14.30
N ILE A 112 5.76 14.12 13.12
CA ILE A 112 4.78 15.21 13.02
C ILE A 112 3.62 14.94 13.99
N ASP A 113 3.04 16.00 14.50
CA ASP A 113 1.96 15.97 15.47
C ASP A 113 0.72 16.75 14.99
N CYS A 114 -0.27 16.84 15.86
CA CYS A 114 -1.49 17.58 15.61
C CYS A 114 -1.20 19.05 15.25
N ASP A 115 -0.37 19.71 16.05
CA ASP A 115 0.00 21.13 15.85
C ASP A 115 0.69 21.35 14.50
N TRP A 116 1.59 20.44 14.13
CA TRP A 116 2.26 20.51 12.83
C TRP A 116 1.26 20.39 11.67
N LEU A 117 0.31 19.43 11.78
CA LEU A 117 -0.72 19.23 10.77
C LEU A 117 -1.69 20.40 10.67
N ASP A 118 -2.07 21.00 11.80
CA ASP A 118 -2.95 22.18 11.82
C ASP A 118 -2.27 23.40 11.21
N LYS A 119 -0.96 23.56 11.43
CA LYS A 119 -0.18 24.68 10.91
C LYS A 119 0.15 24.57 9.43
N ASN A 120 0.50 23.40 8.95
CA ASN A 120 1.07 23.19 7.61
C ASN A 120 0.12 22.45 6.66
N GLY A 121 -0.86 21.74 7.19
CA GLY A 121 -1.84 20.95 6.42
C GLY A 121 -3.07 21.75 6.01
N PRO A 122 -4.02 21.08 5.33
CA PRO A 122 -5.26 21.70 4.85
C PRO A 122 -6.27 21.90 5.98
N ASP A 123 -7.20 22.84 5.77
CA ASP A 123 -8.31 23.15 6.67
C ASP A 123 -9.47 22.13 6.57
N CYS A 124 -9.16 20.84 6.65
CA CYS A 124 -10.11 19.72 6.65
C CYS A 124 -9.59 18.58 7.56
N PRO A 125 -10.42 17.57 7.89
CA PRO A 125 -9.93 16.42 8.65
C PRO A 125 -8.80 15.68 7.94
N VAL A 126 -7.66 15.49 8.63
CA VAL A 126 -6.49 14.78 8.15
C VAL A 126 -6.22 13.57 9.03
N ARG A 127 -5.88 12.43 8.40
CA ARG A 127 -5.37 11.22 9.05
C ARG A 127 -4.19 10.68 8.26
N ILE A 128 -3.06 10.55 8.90
CA ILE A 128 -1.86 9.95 8.30
C ILE A 128 -1.48 8.69 9.05
N GLN A 129 -1.27 7.58 8.33
CA GLN A 129 -0.79 6.34 8.91
C GLN A 129 0.72 6.25 8.74
N HIS A 130 1.42 6.00 9.84
CA HIS A 130 2.84 5.66 9.82
C HIS A 130 3.08 4.35 9.06
N ARG A 131 4.22 4.21 8.40
CA ARG A 131 4.56 3.03 7.59
C ARG A 131 4.54 1.70 8.36
N SER A 132 4.71 1.73 9.69
CA SER A 132 4.59 0.53 10.53
C SER A 132 3.16 -0.02 10.61
N GLY A 133 2.16 0.78 10.20
CA GLY A 133 0.75 0.43 10.36
C GLY A 133 0.20 0.60 11.78
N ARG A 134 1.05 0.95 12.78
CA ARG A 134 0.73 0.93 14.21
C ARG A 134 0.47 2.30 14.83
N LEU A 135 0.68 3.38 14.08
CA LEU A 135 0.47 4.75 14.52
C LEU A 135 -0.34 5.49 13.45
N TRP A 136 -1.37 6.18 13.90
CA TRP A 136 -2.12 7.16 13.13
C TRP A 136 -1.92 8.55 13.72
N ILE A 137 -1.76 9.55 12.87
CA ILE A 137 -1.55 10.95 13.22
C ILE A 137 -2.73 11.74 12.68
N PHE A 138 -3.37 12.52 13.55
CA PHE A 138 -4.56 13.30 13.23
C PHE A 138 -4.30 14.77 13.48
N ASN A 139 -4.93 15.63 12.69
CA ASN A 139 -5.08 17.03 13.03
C ASN A 139 -6.30 17.27 13.95
N THR A 140 -6.46 18.46 14.50
CA THR A 140 -7.58 18.82 15.40
C THR A 140 -8.94 18.48 14.77
N LYS A 141 -9.18 18.82 13.51
CA LYS A 141 -10.44 18.50 12.82
C LYS A 141 -10.67 16.99 12.67
N GLY A 142 -9.63 16.21 12.51
CA GLY A 142 -9.70 14.75 12.50
C GLY A 142 -10.09 14.19 13.87
N LEU A 143 -9.48 14.67 14.94
CA LEU A 143 -9.81 14.29 16.31
C LEU A 143 -11.26 14.69 16.68
N ASP A 144 -11.68 15.89 16.34
CA ASP A 144 -13.07 16.36 16.55
C ASP A 144 -14.08 15.45 15.85
N ALA A 145 -13.79 15.05 14.62
CA ALA A 145 -14.66 14.14 13.88
C ALA A 145 -14.73 12.73 14.51
N LEU A 146 -13.70 12.27 15.20
CA LEU A 146 -13.72 11.04 16.01
C LEU A 146 -14.54 11.21 17.28
N ASN A 147 -14.36 12.32 18.02
CA ASN A 147 -15.13 12.63 19.21
C ASN A 147 -16.64 12.71 18.91
N MET A 148 -17.04 13.32 17.79
CA MET A 148 -18.43 13.35 17.33
C MET A 148 -19.04 11.97 17.09
N LYS A 149 -18.20 10.95 16.85
CA LYS A 149 -18.61 9.55 16.71
C LYS A 149 -18.56 8.76 18.02
N GLY A 150 -18.28 9.43 19.15
CA GLY A 150 -18.27 8.83 20.49
C GLY A 150 -16.96 8.18 20.91
N ALA A 151 -15.86 8.46 20.21
CA ALA A 151 -14.53 8.04 20.66
C ALA A 151 -14.14 8.83 21.92
N LEU A 152 -13.68 8.12 22.97
CA LEU A 152 -13.12 8.73 24.18
C LEU A 152 -11.61 8.88 23.99
N LEU A 153 -11.16 10.08 23.67
CA LEU A 153 -9.76 10.38 23.44
C LEU A 153 -9.12 10.96 24.71
N SER A 154 -7.91 10.53 25.05
CA SER A 154 -7.15 11.07 26.18
C SER A 154 -6.60 12.47 25.87
N ASP A 155 -6.23 13.22 26.93
CA ASP A 155 -5.61 14.55 26.77
C ASP A 155 -4.29 14.47 25.97
N ASP A 156 -3.54 13.38 26.10
CA ASP A 156 -2.31 13.18 25.35
C ASP A 156 -2.58 12.99 23.85
N ILE A 157 -3.61 12.23 23.49
CA ILE A 157 -4.08 12.09 22.10
C ILE A 157 -4.52 13.46 21.53
N HIS A 158 -5.25 14.25 22.31
CA HIS A 158 -5.63 15.60 21.89
C HIS A 158 -4.44 16.52 21.64
N ARG A 159 -3.40 16.41 22.47
CA ARG A 159 -2.17 17.22 22.36
C ARG A 159 -1.28 16.78 21.21
N THR A 160 -1.11 15.46 21.00
CA THR A 160 -0.15 14.94 20.00
C THR A 160 -0.80 14.59 18.67
N GLY A 161 -2.07 14.29 18.66
CA GLY A 161 -2.77 13.71 17.51
C GLY A 161 -2.40 12.24 17.25
N HIS A 162 -1.61 11.61 18.12
CA HIS A 162 -1.10 10.25 17.94
C HIS A 162 -2.04 9.23 18.55
N ILE A 163 -2.49 8.28 17.73
CA ILE A 163 -3.27 7.12 18.16
C ILE A 163 -2.52 5.85 17.76
N TYR A 164 -2.19 5.04 18.74
CA TYR A 164 -1.50 3.77 18.52
C TYR A 164 -2.50 2.61 18.46
N ASP A 165 -2.09 1.51 17.84
CA ASP A 165 -2.90 0.27 17.73
C ASP A 165 -3.18 -0.39 19.10
N THR A 166 -2.46 0.02 20.15
CA THR A 166 -2.68 -0.39 21.54
C THR A 166 -3.69 0.48 22.28
N ASP A 167 -4.06 1.63 21.73
CA ASP A 167 -5.07 2.52 22.31
C ASP A 167 -6.44 1.89 22.01
N ALA A 168 -7.10 1.44 23.06
CA ALA A 168 -8.43 0.83 22.93
C ALA A 168 -9.45 1.92 22.55
N PHE A 169 -10.24 1.65 21.54
CA PHE A 169 -11.42 2.43 21.16
C PHE A 169 -12.66 1.88 21.85
#